data_866645cec0cc274d7fadbe8b3f9a6810
#
_entry.id   866645cec0cc274d7fadbe8b3f9a6810
#
_cell.length_a   1.000
_cell.length_b   1.000
_cell.length_c   1.000
_cell.angle_alpha   90.00
_cell.angle_beta   90.00
_cell.angle_gamma   90.00
#
_symmetry.space_group_name_H-M   'P 1'
#
loop_
_entity.id
_entity.type
_entity.pdbx_description
1 polymer ?
#
loop_
_entity_poly.entity_id
_entity_poly.type
_entity_poly.pdbx_seq_one_letter_code
_entity_poly.pdbx_strand_id
1 'polypeptide(L)'
;RRWDILGPIMTARIDLCRAKGFDAVDPDNVADVDTWGDVTGFHLKRADGILYVRRLAAVAHARGLAFGLKNASEMSRDPKVLAVSDFTVTEDCFAQGWCADSRNFITAGKPVFALEYTDNAIDFAAFCRQAKALNLSPLLKKRTLDAWEKRCP
;
A
#
# COMPACT_ATOMS: atom_id res chain seq x y z
N ARG A 1 -14.96 13.56 1.63
CA ARG A 1 -16.12 14.47 1.77
C ARG A 1 -17.46 13.72 1.56
N ARG A 2 -17.63 12.96 0.47
CA ARG A 2 -18.89 12.24 0.17
C ARG A 2 -18.85 10.79 0.65
N TRP A 3 -18.58 10.59 1.95
CA TRP A 3 -18.57 9.25 2.53
C TRP A 3 -19.97 8.62 2.59
N ASP A 4 -21.00 9.43 2.65
CA ASP A 4 -22.39 9.02 2.52
C ASP A 4 -22.66 8.20 1.24
N ILE A 5 -21.96 8.52 0.15
CA ILE A 5 -22.03 7.81 -1.13
C ILE A 5 -20.94 6.74 -1.26
N LEU A 6 -19.67 7.10 -0.99
CA LEU A 6 -18.54 6.21 -1.19
C LEU A 6 -18.48 5.08 -0.15
N GLY A 7 -18.88 5.36 1.08
CA GLY A 7 -18.83 4.41 2.17
C GLY A 7 -19.54 3.09 1.87
N PRO A 8 -20.81 3.10 1.46
CA PRO A 8 -21.52 1.87 1.10
C PRO A 8 -20.84 1.09 -0.03
N ILE A 9 -20.33 1.77 -1.06
CA ILE A 9 -19.65 1.15 -2.20
C ILE A 9 -18.35 0.45 -1.74
N MET A 10 -17.51 1.15 -0.97
CA MET A 10 -16.24 0.60 -0.49
C MET A 10 -16.48 -0.51 0.55
N THR A 11 -17.50 -0.37 1.37
CA THR A 11 -17.90 -1.41 2.31
C THR A 11 -18.27 -2.70 1.57
N ALA A 12 -19.11 -2.62 0.55
CA ALA A 12 -19.50 -3.80 -0.24
C ALA A 12 -18.30 -4.48 -0.93
N ARG A 13 -17.30 -3.71 -1.40
CA ARG A 13 -16.06 -4.25 -1.97
C ARG A 13 -15.23 -5.00 -0.92
N ILE A 14 -15.10 -4.44 0.28
CA ILE A 14 -14.38 -5.07 1.40
C ILE A 14 -15.12 -6.32 1.88
N ASP A 15 -16.47 -6.28 1.94
CA ASP A 15 -17.30 -7.45 2.25
C ASP A 15 -17.07 -8.58 1.25
N LEU A 16 -16.94 -8.25 -0.05
CA LEU A 16 -16.65 -9.24 -1.09
C LEU A 16 -15.24 -9.88 -0.88
N CYS A 17 -14.24 -9.10 -0.50
CA CYS A 17 -12.92 -9.64 -0.15
C CYS A 17 -13.02 -10.63 1.01
N ARG A 18 -13.72 -10.26 2.08
CA ARG A 18 -13.94 -11.15 3.22
C ARG A 18 -14.68 -12.43 2.83
N ALA A 19 -15.74 -12.31 2.02
CA ALA A 19 -16.54 -13.45 1.56
C ALA A 19 -15.74 -14.42 0.67
N LYS A 20 -14.73 -13.90 -0.05
CA LYS A 20 -13.79 -14.72 -0.86
C LYS A 20 -12.65 -15.34 -0.04
N GLY A 21 -12.57 -15.10 1.26
CA GLY A 21 -11.57 -15.69 2.14
C GLY A 21 -10.23 -14.97 2.16
N PHE A 22 -10.14 -13.72 1.73
CA PHE A 22 -8.92 -12.92 1.88
C PHE A 22 -8.71 -12.52 3.34
N ASP A 23 -7.44 -12.38 3.73
CA ASP A 23 -7.01 -11.98 5.09
C ASP A 23 -6.78 -10.47 5.19
N ALA A 24 -6.60 -9.80 4.07
CA ALA A 24 -6.28 -8.38 4.01
C ALA A 24 -6.89 -7.70 2.79
N VAL A 25 -6.94 -6.37 2.85
CA VAL A 25 -7.25 -5.49 1.71
C VAL A 25 -6.14 -4.45 1.56
N ASP A 26 -5.80 -4.14 0.32
CA ASP A 26 -4.80 -3.14 -0.04
C ASP A 26 -5.37 -2.21 -1.12
N PRO A 27 -6.15 -1.19 -0.72
CA PRO A 27 -6.76 -0.26 -1.68
C PRO A 27 -5.71 0.57 -2.39
N ASP A 28 -5.69 0.50 -3.71
CA ASP A 28 -4.77 1.25 -4.55
C ASP A 28 -5.20 2.71 -4.74
N ASN A 29 -4.25 3.56 -5.11
CA ASN A 29 -4.47 4.98 -5.43
C ASN A 29 -5.15 5.80 -4.32
N VAL A 30 -4.89 5.46 -3.05
CA VAL A 30 -5.44 6.19 -1.90
C VAL A 30 -4.54 7.36 -1.46
N ALA A 31 -3.32 7.40 -1.98
CA ALA A 31 -2.22 8.18 -1.42
C ALA A 31 -2.09 9.58 -1.95
N ASP A 32 -2.46 9.81 -3.18
CA ASP A 32 -1.89 10.91 -3.94
C ASP A 32 -2.75 12.17 -3.99
N VAL A 33 -3.39 12.51 -2.87
CA VAL A 33 -4.04 13.83 -2.77
C VAL A 33 -3.04 14.98 -2.91
N ASP A 34 -1.78 14.78 -2.50
CA ASP A 34 -0.75 15.81 -2.66
C ASP A 34 -0.14 15.82 -4.07
N THR A 35 -0.08 14.65 -4.75
CA THR A 35 0.46 14.50 -6.11
C THR A 35 -0.62 14.59 -7.18
N TRP A 36 -1.83 14.08 -6.90
CA TRP A 36 -2.92 13.96 -7.87
C TRP A 36 -4.12 14.87 -7.57
N GLY A 37 -4.05 15.70 -6.54
CA GLY A 37 -5.18 16.54 -6.09
C GLY A 37 -5.83 17.34 -7.20
N ASP A 38 -5.04 17.91 -8.10
CA ASP A 38 -5.53 18.68 -9.24
C ASP A 38 -6.00 17.79 -10.42
N VAL A 39 -5.49 16.56 -10.53
CA VAL A 39 -5.83 15.61 -11.61
C VAL A 39 -7.17 14.91 -11.35
N THR A 40 -7.60 14.83 -10.09
CA THR A 40 -8.88 14.21 -9.72
C THR A 40 -10.11 15.05 -10.08
N GLY A 41 -9.93 16.32 -10.47
CA GLY A 41 -11.00 17.29 -10.66
C GLY A 41 -11.64 17.79 -9.36
N PHE A 42 -11.07 17.44 -8.20
CA PHE A 42 -11.49 17.88 -6.88
C PHE A 42 -10.34 18.54 -6.14
N HIS A 43 -10.59 19.65 -5.46
CA HIS A 43 -9.59 20.27 -4.56
C HIS A 43 -9.49 19.44 -3.27
N LEU A 44 -8.81 18.29 -3.34
CA LEU A 44 -8.55 17.44 -2.20
C LEU A 44 -7.34 17.97 -1.43
N LYS A 45 -7.39 17.80 -0.10
CA LYS A 45 -6.29 18.13 0.79
C LYS A 45 -5.76 16.84 1.44
N ARG A 46 -4.52 16.85 1.89
CA ARG A 46 -3.92 15.74 2.64
C ARG A 46 -4.83 15.22 3.75
N ALA A 47 -5.51 16.11 4.48
CA ALA A 47 -6.46 15.73 5.51
C ALA A 47 -7.65 14.90 4.98
N ASP A 48 -8.11 15.14 3.74
CA ASP A 48 -9.16 14.36 3.11
C ASP A 48 -8.69 12.93 2.82
N GLY A 49 -7.45 12.77 2.34
CA GLY A 49 -6.81 11.45 2.12
C GLY A 49 -6.60 10.67 3.42
N ILE A 50 -6.05 11.32 4.45
CA ILE A 50 -5.88 10.72 5.78
C ILE A 50 -7.22 10.23 6.34
N LEU A 51 -8.26 11.05 6.25
CA LEU A 51 -9.59 10.67 6.71
C LEU A 51 -10.16 9.48 5.91
N TYR A 52 -9.91 9.45 4.59
CA TYR A 52 -10.36 8.37 3.73
C TYR A 52 -9.67 7.05 4.07
N VAL A 53 -8.34 7.04 4.20
CA VAL A 53 -7.56 5.87 4.62
C VAL A 53 -8.07 5.33 5.96
N ARG A 54 -8.25 6.20 6.96
CA ARG A 54 -8.74 5.79 8.28
C ARG A 54 -10.14 5.16 8.23
N ARG A 55 -11.02 5.66 7.37
CA ARG A 55 -12.36 5.10 7.18
C ARG A 55 -12.32 3.73 6.52
N LEU A 56 -11.49 3.56 5.49
CA LEU A 56 -11.30 2.26 4.84
C LEU A 56 -10.70 1.23 5.82
N ALA A 57 -9.67 1.62 6.57
CA ALA A 57 -9.07 0.76 7.59
C ALA A 57 -10.10 0.33 8.65
N ALA A 58 -10.91 1.27 9.15
CA ALA A 58 -11.96 0.94 10.12
C ALA A 58 -12.99 -0.06 9.55
N VAL A 59 -13.35 0.06 8.27
CA VAL A 59 -14.26 -0.88 7.61
C VAL A 59 -13.62 -2.26 7.47
N ALA A 60 -12.32 -2.33 7.11
CA ALA A 60 -11.58 -3.58 6.99
C ALA A 60 -11.43 -4.29 8.35
N HIS A 61 -10.98 -3.55 9.37
CA HIS A 61 -10.77 -4.08 10.73
C HIS A 61 -12.07 -4.60 11.35
N ALA A 62 -13.19 -3.89 11.14
CA ALA A 62 -14.51 -4.36 11.61
C ALA A 62 -14.93 -5.70 11.00
N ARG A 63 -14.25 -6.17 9.94
CA ARG A 63 -14.47 -7.45 9.25
C ARG A 63 -13.36 -8.47 9.52
N GLY A 64 -12.44 -8.15 10.41
CA GLY A 64 -11.28 -8.99 10.70
C GLY A 64 -10.29 -9.08 9.55
N LEU A 65 -10.24 -8.08 8.66
CA LEU A 65 -9.27 -7.98 7.58
C LEU A 65 -8.16 -7.00 7.97
N ALA A 66 -6.92 -7.34 7.69
CA ALA A 66 -5.81 -6.39 7.77
C ALA A 66 -5.94 -5.32 6.67
N PHE A 67 -5.41 -4.13 6.94
CA PHE A 67 -5.44 -2.99 6.01
C PHE A 67 -4.03 -2.61 5.57
N GLY A 68 -3.76 -2.69 4.26
CA GLY A 68 -2.53 -2.27 3.62
C GLY A 68 -2.56 -0.82 3.15
N LEU A 69 -1.40 -0.17 3.18
CA LEU A 69 -1.18 1.14 2.57
C LEU A 69 -0.36 0.95 1.28
N LYS A 70 -0.97 1.22 0.11
CA LYS A 70 -0.33 1.01 -1.19
C LYS A 70 0.43 2.26 -1.65
N ASN A 71 1.73 2.12 -1.95
CA ASN A 71 2.59 3.14 -2.58
C ASN A 71 2.58 4.55 -1.94
N ALA A 72 2.19 4.67 -0.67
CA ALA A 72 1.89 5.92 0.02
C ALA A 72 2.86 6.19 1.18
N SER A 73 4.14 6.03 0.94
CA SER A 73 5.17 6.10 1.98
C SER A 73 5.18 7.44 2.72
N GLU A 74 4.95 8.56 2.04
CA GLU A 74 4.86 9.89 2.66
C GLU A 74 3.63 10.05 3.57
N MET A 75 2.52 9.37 3.28
CA MET A 75 1.36 9.36 4.19
C MET A 75 1.66 8.61 5.49
N SER A 76 2.58 7.65 5.47
CA SER A 76 3.01 6.91 6.67
C SER A 76 3.72 7.78 7.71
N ARG A 77 4.15 8.99 7.32
CA ARG A 77 4.70 9.99 8.24
C ARG A 77 3.63 10.58 9.17
N ASP A 78 2.35 10.46 8.80
CA ASP A 78 1.26 10.81 9.70
C ASP A 78 0.98 9.65 10.67
N PRO A 79 1.10 9.87 11.99
CA PRO A 79 0.92 8.80 12.97
C PRO A 79 -0.50 8.21 12.95
N LYS A 80 -1.51 8.96 12.49
CA LYS A 80 -2.89 8.46 12.37
C LYS A 80 -3.04 7.47 11.22
N VAL A 81 -2.26 7.62 10.15
CA VAL A 81 -2.20 6.67 9.02
C VAL A 81 -1.41 5.45 9.43
N LEU A 82 -0.21 5.65 9.96
CA LEU A 82 0.65 4.56 10.41
C LEU A 82 -0.04 3.67 11.46
N ALA A 83 -0.81 4.26 12.38
CA ALA A 83 -1.51 3.53 13.42
C ALA A 83 -2.56 2.56 12.88
N VAL A 84 -3.27 2.92 11.80
CA VAL A 84 -4.36 2.12 11.23
C VAL A 84 -3.94 1.22 10.07
N SER A 85 -2.72 1.37 9.55
CA SER A 85 -2.19 0.51 8.49
C SER A 85 -1.41 -0.65 9.12
N ASP A 86 -1.76 -1.88 8.79
CA ASP A 86 -1.13 -3.08 9.34
C ASP A 86 0.15 -3.44 8.60
N PHE A 87 0.23 -3.12 7.30
CA PHE A 87 1.38 -3.33 6.43
C PHE A 87 1.39 -2.28 5.32
N THR A 88 2.44 -2.28 4.52
CA THR A 88 2.47 -1.51 3.26
C THR A 88 2.96 -2.37 2.10
N VAL A 89 2.43 -2.09 0.91
CA VAL A 89 2.94 -2.63 -0.35
C VAL A 89 3.55 -1.49 -1.15
N THR A 90 4.78 -1.68 -1.59
CA THR A 90 5.49 -0.74 -2.46
C THR A 90 5.74 -1.38 -3.81
N GLU A 91 5.52 -0.66 -4.89
CA GLU A 91 5.83 -1.09 -6.25
C GLU A 91 6.93 -0.21 -6.82
N ASP A 92 7.89 -0.85 -7.51
CA ASP A 92 8.99 -0.18 -8.20
C ASP A 92 9.88 0.69 -7.29
N CYS A 93 9.85 0.47 -5.96
CA CYS A 93 10.59 1.30 -5.03
C CYS A 93 12.12 1.17 -5.22
N PHE A 94 12.62 0.00 -5.63
CA PHE A 94 14.03 -0.21 -5.94
C PHE A 94 14.39 0.44 -7.28
N ALA A 95 13.60 0.18 -8.31
CA ALA A 95 13.81 0.75 -9.64
C ALA A 95 13.82 2.29 -9.62
N GLN A 96 13.01 2.89 -8.75
CA GLN A 96 12.85 4.34 -8.63
C GLN A 96 13.63 4.96 -7.45
N GLY A 97 14.28 4.14 -6.60
CA GLY A 97 15.20 4.61 -5.56
C GLY A 97 14.57 5.11 -4.27
N TRP A 98 13.30 4.75 -3.95
CA TRP A 98 12.58 5.25 -2.78
C TRP A 98 12.21 4.20 -1.72
N CYS A 99 12.74 2.97 -1.80
CA CYS A 99 12.43 1.92 -0.82
C CYS A 99 12.63 2.34 0.65
N ALA A 100 13.62 3.21 0.92
CA ALA A 100 13.90 3.69 2.27
C ALA A 100 12.77 4.56 2.87
N ASP A 101 11.85 5.07 2.07
CA ASP A 101 10.72 5.88 2.55
C ASP A 101 9.70 5.06 3.36
N SER A 102 9.73 3.72 3.23
CA SER A 102 8.90 2.81 4.03
C SER A 102 9.45 2.55 5.44
N ARG A 103 10.54 3.21 5.84
CA ARG A 103 11.21 3.00 7.14
C ARG A 103 10.26 3.14 8.34
N ASN A 104 9.25 4.01 8.25
CA ASN A 104 8.29 4.21 9.33
C ASN A 104 7.52 2.92 9.68
N PHE A 105 7.17 2.10 8.68
CA PHE A 105 6.56 0.78 8.89
C PHE A 105 7.52 -0.16 9.59
N ILE A 106 8.76 -0.25 9.11
CA ILE A 106 9.79 -1.11 9.72
C ILE A 106 10.04 -0.72 11.18
N THR A 107 10.17 0.58 11.47
CA THR A 107 10.35 1.08 12.83
C THR A 107 9.15 0.76 13.74
N ALA A 108 7.95 0.73 13.17
CA ALA A 108 6.73 0.35 13.87
C ALA A 108 6.53 -1.16 13.98
N GLY A 109 7.48 -2.00 13.52
CA GLY A 109 7.37 -3.46 13.50
C GLY A 109 6.33 -4.01 12.52
N LYS A 110 6.00 -3.24 11.48
CA LYS A 110 4.98 -3.59 10.49
C LYS A 110 5.62 -4.07 9.19
N PRO A 111 5.05 -5.10 8.52
CA PRO A 111 5.59 -5.63 7.27
C PRO A 111 5.60 -4.60 6.14
N VAL A 112 6.66 -4.66 5.32
CA VAL A 112 6.76 -3.93 4.05
C VAL A 112 6.98 -4.94 2.93
N PHE A 113 6.01 -5.10 2.05
CA PHE A 113 6.11 -5.93 0.87
C PHE A 113 6.60 -5.09 -0.30
N ALA A 114 7.82 -5.36 -0.77
CA ALA A 114 8.44 -4.63 -1.87
C ALA A 114 8.28 -5.42 -3.17
N LEU A 115 7.42 -4.91 -4.05
CA LEU A 115 7.16 -5.50 -5.36
C LEU A 115 7.98 -4.79 -6.41
N GLU A 116 8.77 -5.57 -7.18
CA GLU A 116 9.43 -5.09 -8.39
C GLU A 116 8.93 -5.87 -9.60
N TYR A 117 9.11 -5.29 -10.78
CA TYR A 117 8.60 -5.88 -12.01
C TYR A 117 9.72 -6.18 -13.00
N THR A 118 9.53 -7.28 -13.77
CA THR A 118 10.54 -7.76 -14.73
C THR A 118 10.82 -6.79 -15.88
N ASP A 119 9.88 -5.92 -16.20
CA ASP A 119 10.02 -4.91 -17.26
C ASP A 119 10.90 -3.72 -16.88
N ASN A 120 11.19 -3.52 -15.59
CA ASN A 120 12.13 -2.48 -15.15
C ASN A 120 13.60 -2.85 -15.37
N ALA A 121 13.92 -4.07 -15.84
CA ALA A 121 15.29 -4.54 -16.08
C ALA A 121 16.24 -4.32 -14.87
N ILE A 122 15.76 -4.52 -13.65
CA ILE A 122 16.54 -4.31 -12.42
C ILE A 122 17.61 -5.37 -12.22
N ASP A 123 18.72 -5.03 -11.53
CA ASP A 123 19.61 -6.03 -10.93
C ASP A 123 18.88 -6.69 -9.72
N PHE A 124 18.35 -7.88 -9.96
CA PHE A 124 17.61 -8.62 -8.95
C PHE A 124 18.45 -8.96 -7.70
N ALA A 125 19.76 -9.25 -7.88
CA ALA A 125 20.63 -9.54 -6.74
C ALA A 125 20.87 -8.27 -5.88
N ALA A 126 21.02 -7.10 -6.51
CA ALA A 126 21.11 -5.83 -5.81
C ALA A 126 19.80 -5.50 -5.08
N PHE A 127 18.65 -5.72 -5.70
CA PHE A 127 17.34 -5.58 -5.05
C PHE A 127 17.25 -6.45 -3.80
N CYS A 128 17.61 -7.74 -3.88
CA CYS A 128 17.58 -8.63 -2.72
C CYS A 128 18.52 -8.16 -1.60
N ARG A 129 19.71 -7.68 -1.93
CA ARG A 129 20.65 -7.13 -0.93
C ARG A 129 20.07 -5.90 -0.24
N GLN A 130 19.50 -4.97 -1.00
CA GLN A 130 18.88 -3.76 -0.43
C GLN A 130 17.67 -4.10 0.43
N ALA A 131 16.79 -4.98 -0.05
CA ALA A 131 15.60 -5.40 0.69
C ALA A 131 15.98 -6.02 2.04
N LYS A 132 17.02 -6.87 2.06
CA LYS A 132 17.56 -7.45 3.30
C LYS A 132 18.09 -6.36 4.25
N ALA A 133 18.86 -5.40 3.73
CA ALA A 133 19.42 -4.31 4.53
C ALA A 133 18.34 -3.40 5.14
N LEU A 134 17.22 -3.24 4.43
CA LEU A 134 16.07 -2.43 4.87
C LEU A 134 14.99 -3.25 5.61
N ASN A 135 15.18 -4.55 5.78
CA ASN A 135 14.20 -5.46 6.38
C ASN A 135 12.84 -5.48 5.65
N LEU A 136 12.88 -5.51 4.33
CA LEU A 136 11.70 -5.61 3.47
C LEU A 136 11.42 -7.07 3.09
N SER A 137 10.18 -7.37 2.69
CA SER A 137 9.77 -8.64 2.09
C SER A 137 9.72 -8.49 0.56
N PRO A 138 10.81 -8.83 -0.16
CA PRO A 138 10.94 -8.58 -1.59
C PRO A 138 10.24 -9.63 -2.43
N LEU A 139 9.65 -9.20 -3.54
CA LEU A 139 9.03 -10.06 -4.55
C LEU A 139 9.21 -9.46 -5.95
N LEU A 140 9.67 -10.27 -6.91
CA LEU A 140 9.70 -9.90 -8.33
C LEU A 140 8.54 -10.56 -9.06
N LYS A 141 7.77 -9.77 -9.77
CA LYS A 141 6.58 -10.20 -10.54
C LYS A 141 6.67 -9.76 -11.99
N LYS A 142 5.80 -10.31 -12.82
CA LYS A 142 5.42 -9.71 -14.11
C LYS A 142 4.30 -8.69 -13.89
N ARG A 143 4.21 -7.67 -14.74
CA ARG A 143 3.11 -6.68 -14.69
C ARG A 143 1.73 -7.30 -14.89
N THR A 144 1.65 -8.46 -15.51
CA THR A 144 0.40 -9.22 -15.66
C THR A 144 -0.14 -9.77 -14.34
N LEU A 145 0.67 -9.76 -13.28
CA LEU A 145 0.34 -10.29 -11.96
C LEU A 145 -0.19 -11.72 -11.99
N ASP A 146 0.31 -12.53 -12.95
CA ASP A 146 0.05 -13.95 -13.02
C ASP A 146 0.68 -14.71 -11.83
N ALA A 147 0.55 -16.03 -11.79
CA ALA A 147 1.10 -16.85 -10.72
C ALA A 147 2.64 -16.89 -10.68
N TRP A 148 3.32 -16.44 -11.75
CA TRP A 148 4.78 -16.41 -11.79
C TRP A 148 5.34 -15.40 -10.76
N GLU A 149 6.34 -15.83 -10.01
CA GLU A 149 7.07 -14.98 -9.07
C GLU A 149 8.53 -15.44 -8.95
N LYS A 150 9.39 -14.52 -8.51
CA LYS A 150 10.76 -14.84 -8.10
C LYS A 150 11.03 -14.20 -6.75
N ARG A 151 11.45 -15.02 -5.80
CA ARG A 151 11.78 -14.62 -4.43
C ARG A 151 13.30 -14.52 -4.25
N CYS A 152 13.69 -13.69 -3.32
CA CYS A 152 15.09 -13.63 -2.88
C CYS A 152 15.47 -14.89 -2.10
N PRO A 153 16.73 -15.33 -2.20
CA PRO A 153 17.26 -16.49 -1.48
C PRO A 153 17.33 -16.24 0.04
#